data_8e8ad1cbcd273398ca83108a8dca907c
#
_entry.id   8e8ad1cbcd273398ca83108a8dca907c
#
_cell.length_a   1.000
_cell.length_b   1.000
_cell.length_c   1.000
_cell.angle_alpha   90.00
_cell.angle_beta   90.00
_cell.angle_gamma   90.00
#
_symmetry.space_group_name_H-M   'P 1'
#
loop_
_entity.id
_entity.type
_entity.pdbx_description
1 polymer ?
#
loop_
_entity_poly.entity_id
_entity_poly.type
_entity_poly.pdbx_seq_one_letter_code
_entity_poly.pdbx_strand_id
1 'polypeptide(L)'
;MNRNLLIALSLVPASLVFAADPLYQAKGDHARTYVHPNAAEPQPYRIFVPSTWEPGKTMPLVVVLHGGGSNQNTPFERNDNILAKEAEKHGFIVVSPLGGGPSGGYGASYAPVFAPGANRPPPNPGATPETPARRISESDVMMVTERTAEEYGVDRKRIYLMGNSMGSMGTLYLAQKYQGKWCAIGPSDGPVVPSSYEYDRVTYLSGAIFVHGDHDTLASIDATREMVQSFRKAGIETKFVEVKDGTHTGSWADVLPGTFDFFDAHRCGR
;
A
#
# COMPACT_ATOMS: atom_id res chain seq x y z
N MET A 1 -62.06 -7.21 45.54
CA MET A 1 -61.63 -7.37 44.11
C MET A 1 -60.71 -6.20 43.77
N ASN A 2 -59.41 -6.38 43.94
CA ASN A 2 -58.39 -5.35 43.59
C ASN A 2 -57.73 -5.75 42.26
N ARG A 3 -57.90 -4.95 41.20
CA ARG A 3 -57.26 -5.11 39.92
C ARG A 3 -55.96 -4.25 39.92
N ASN A 4 -54.80 -4.89 40.03
CA ASN A 4 -53.53 -4.25 39.87
C ASN A 4 -53.32 -4.02 38.37
N LEU A 5 -53.22 -2.75 37.99
CA LEU A 5 -52.87 -2.29 36.65
C LEU A 5 -51.32 -2.28 36.52
N LEU A 6 -50.74 -3.24 35.79
CA LEU A 6 -49.34 -3.25 35.45
C LEU A 6 -49.11 -2.32 34.25
N ILE A 7 -48.43 -1.20 34.47
CA ILE A 7 -47.98 -0.30 33.43
C ILE A 7 -46.65 -0.87 32.94
N ALA A 8 -46.63 -1.42 31.73
CA ALA A 8 -45.39 -1.81 31.03
C ALA A 8 -44.70 -0.57 30.46
N LEU A 9 -43.58 -0.16 31.06
CA LEU A 9 -42.70 0.84 30.47
C LEU A 9 -41.94 0.16 29.34
N SER A 10 -42.26 0.51 28.11
CA SER A 10 -41.47 0.15 26.93
C SER A 10 -40.22 1.03 26.90
N LEU A 11 -39.08 0.45 27.24
CA LEU A 11 -37.76 1.04 26.98
C LEU A 11 -37.53 1.04 25.46
N VAL A 12 -37.66 2.20 24.84
CA VAL A 12 -37.18 2.44 23.45
C VAL A 12 -35.66 2.50 23.54
N PRO A 13 -34.92 1.64 22.82
CA PRO A 13 -33.47 1.75 22.80
C PRO A 13 -33.09 3.10 22.17
N ALA A 14 -32.32 3.90 22.90
CA ALA A 14 -31.71 5.10 22.37
C ALA A 14 -30.73 4.67 21.24
N SER A 15 -31.14 4.87 20.00
CA SER A 15 -30.27 4.71 18.86
C SER A 15 -29.14 5.74 19.00
N LEU A 16 -27.93 5.27 19.29
CA LEU A 16 -26.72 6.08 19.21
C LEU A 16 -26.58 6.54 17.75
N VAL A 17 -27.01 7.74 17.48
CA VAL A 17 -26.71 8.43 16.23
C VAL A 17 -25.23 8.79 16.31
N PHE A 18 -24.36 7.94 15.77
CA PHE A 18 -23.00 8.33 15.50
C PHE A 18 -23.07 9.50 14.51
N ALA A 19 -22.50 10.65 14.89
CA ALA A 19 -22.33 11.75 13.94
C ALA A 19 -21.62 11.20 12.70
N ALA A 20 -22.19 11.44 11.52
CA ALA A 20 -21.56 11.01 10.26
C ALA A 20 -20.15 11.63 10.22
N ASP A 21 -19.15 10.83 9.85
CA ASP A 21 -17.79 11.32 9.64
C ASP A 21 -17.84 12.48 8.63
N PRO A 22 -17.45 13.70 8.99
CA PRO A 22 -17.53 14.86 8.10
C PRO A 22 -16.66 14.71 6.85
N LEU A 23 -15.69 13.77 6.87
CA LEU A 23 -14.84 13.42 5.74
C LEU A 23 -15.33 12.18 4.96
N TYR A 24 -16.50 11.64 5.31
CA TYR A 24 -17.08 10.53 4.57
C TYR A 24 -17.38 10.96 3.11
N GLN A 25 -16.78 10.24 2.17
CA GLN A 25 -16.87 10.54 0.74
C GLN A 25 -16.36 11.96 0.34
N ALA A 26 -15.47 12.54 1.12
CA ALA A 26 -14.87 13.83 0.80
C ALA A 26 -13.84 13.70 -0.33
N LYS A 27 -13.84 14.67 -1.26
CA LYS A 27 -12.84 14.81 -2.33
C LYS A 27 -11.62 15.57 -1.82
N GLY A 28 -10.47 15.36 -2.47
CA GLY A 28 -9.22 16.04 -2.13
C GLY A 28 -8.33 15.22 -1.20
N ASP A 29 -7.39 15.89 -0.55
CA ASP A 29 -6.34 15.31 0.27
C ASP A 29 -6.70 15.41 1.76
N HIS A 30 -6.84 14.27 2.44
CA HIS A 30 -7.29 14.22 3.83
C HIS A 30 -6.44 13.27 4.68
N ALA A 31 -6.05 13.74 5.86
CA ALA A 31 -5.58 12.89 6.95
C ALA A 31 -6.79 12.33 7.71
N ARG A 32 -6.84 11.02 7.87
CA ARG A 32 -7.95 10.31 8.54
C ARG A 32 -7.42 9.30 9.54
N THR A 33 -8.28 8.84 10.43
CA THR A 33 -8.01 7.76 11.38
C THR A 33 -9.15 6.77 11.41
N TYR A 34 -8.87 5.55 11.87
CA TYR A 34 -9.89 4.55 12.17
C TYR A 34 -9.48 3.69 13.35
N VAL A 35 -10.44 3.06 14.00
CA VAL A 35 -10.19 2.11 15.10
C VAL A 35 -9.81 0.75 14.51
N HIS A 36 -8.57 0.33 14.73
CA HIS A 36 -8.10 -0.99 14.37
C HIS A 36 -8.35 -1.96 15.55
N PRO A 37 -8.96 -3.15 15.34
CA PRO A 37 -9.43 -4.01 16.44
C PRO A 37 -8.32 -4.53 17.34
N ASN A 38 -7.08 -4.58 16.86
CA ASN A 38 -5.93 -5.13 17.59
C ASN A 38 -4.84 -4.08 17.90
N ALA A 39 -5.05 -2.81 17.54
CA ALA A 39 -4.13 -1.73 17.90
C ALA A 39 -4.63 -0.98 19.14
N ALA A 40 -3.71 -0.51 19.99
CA ALA A 40 -4.06 0.24 21.18
C ALA A 40 -4.62 1.64 20.87
N GLU A 41 -4.15 2.23 19.76
CA GLU A 41 -4.52 3.57 19.32
C GLU A 41 -5.18 3.53 17.94
N PRO A 42 -6.04 4.52 17.62
CA PRO A 42 -6.55 4.69 16.26
C PRO A 42 -5.42 4.77 15.25
N GLN A 43 -5.57 4.06 14.13
CA GLN A 43 -4.55 4.04 13.08
C GLN A 43 -4.79 5.17 12.08
N PRO A 44 -3.79 6.04 11.85
CA PRO A 44 -3.91 7.09 10.86
C PRO A 44 -3.61 6.56 9.45
N TYR A 45 -4.26 7.16 8.47
CA TYR A 45 -3.96 6.99 7.05
C TYR A 45 -4.18 8.32 6.32
N ARG A 46 -3.58 8.47 5.14
CA ARG A 46 -3.84 9.62 4.27
C ARG A 46 -4.49 9.14 2.99
N ILE A 47 -5.47 9.90 2.52
CA ILE A 47 -6.23 9.59 1.31
C ILE A 47 -6.32 10.82 0.41
N PHE A 48 -6.18 10.60 -0.89
CA PHE A 48 -6.50 11.58 -1.92
C PHE A 48 -7.62 11.02 -2.81
N VAL A 49 -8.67 11.82 -3.01
CA VAL A 49 -9.80 11.50 -3.87
C VAL A 49 -9.89 12.54 -4.97
N PRO A 50 -9.81 12.15 -6.26
CA PRO A 50 -9.85 13.09 -7.38
C PRO A 50 -11.12 13.94 -7.42
N SER A 51 -10.99 15.16 -7.93
CA SER A 51 -12.12 16.09 -8.11
C SER A 51 -13.23 15.51 -9.02
N THR A 52 -12.86 14.61 -9.92
CA THR A 52 -13.75 13.93 -10.87
C THR A 52 -14.51 12.74 -10.28
N TRP A 53 -14.27 12.37 -9.03
CA TRP A 53 -15.05 11.33 -8.33
C TRP A 53 -16.48 11.84 -8.06
N GLU A 54 -17.47 10.96 -8.22
CA GLU A 54 -18.88 11.19 -7.89
C GLU A 54 -19.47 9.93 -7.26
N PRO A 55 -20.46 10.03 -6.37
CA PRO A 55 -21.17 8.87 -5.84
C PRO A 55 -21.72 7.97 -6.96
N GLY A 56 -21.41 6.69 -6.88
CA GLY A 56 -21.78 5.70 -7.91
C GLY A 56 -20.79 5.58 -9.08
N LYS A 57 -19.79 6.45 -9.18
CA LYS A 57 -18.70 6.32 -10.15
C LYS A 57 -17.60 5.43 -9.57
N THR A 58 -17.27 4.34 -10.26
CA THR A 58 -16.14 3.49 -9.86
C THR A 58 -14.82 4.07 -10.35
N MET A 59 -13.82 4.11 -9.46
CA MET A 59 -12.47 4.59 -9.77
C MET A 59 -11.40 3.55 -9.39
N PRO A 60 -10.22 3.60 -10.03
CA PRO A 60 -9.07 2.79 -9.61
C PRO A 60 -8.51 3.29 -8.27
N LEU A 61 -7.82 2.38 -7.57
CA LEU A 61 -7.17 2.65 -6.30
C LEU A 61 -5.68 2.30 -6.36
N VAL A 62 -4.83 3.21 -5.90
CA VAL A 62 -3.41 2.92 -5.59
C VAL A 62 -3.21 2.97 -4.08
N VAL A 63 -2.68 1.89 -3.54
CA VAL A 63 -2.22 1.82 -2.15
C VAL A 63 -0.72 2.05 -2.11
N VAL A 64 -0.27 3.03 -1.32
CA VAL A 64 1.14 3.47 -1.29
C VAL A 64 1.74 3.19 0.08
N LEU A 65 2.82 2.43 0.12
CA LEU A 65 3.53 2.03 1.32
C LEU A 65 4.81 2.86 1.48
N HIS A 66 4.91 3.60 2.59
CA HIS A 66 6.07 4.43 2.89
C HIS A 66 7.32 3.62 3.29
N GLY A 67 8.49 4.24 3.25
CA GLY A 67 9.76 3.65 3.67
C GLY A 67 9.95 3.59 5.19
N GLY A 68 10.98 2.89 5.63
CA GLY A 68 11.35 2.80 7.05
C GLY A 68 11.65 4.19 7.66
N GLY A 69 11.19 4.41 8.89
CA GLY A 69 11.34 5.70 9.59
C GLY A 69 10.42 6.83 9.14
N SER A 70 9.51 6.54 8.18
CA SER A 70 8.51 7.45 7.64
C SER A 70 7.11 7.14 8.17
N ASN A 71 6.09 7.79 7.63
CA ASN A 71 4.69 7.59 8.01
C ASN A 71 3.76 7.79 6.79
N GLN A 72 2.46 7.65 6.99
CA GLN A 72 1.42 7.76 5.96
C GLN A 72 1.40 9.11 5.20
N ASN A 73 1.98 10.16 5.74
CA ASN A 73 2.04 11.48 5.07
C ASN A 73 3.18 11.59 4.08
N THR A 74 4.29 10.89 4.36
CA THR A 74 5.54 11.03 3.59
C THR A 74 5.38 10.84 2.08
N PRO A 75 4.57 9.89 1.55
CA PRO A 75 4.36 9.78 0.11
C PRO A 75 3.75 11.03 -0.53
N PHE A 76 2.93 11.77 0.20
CA PHE A 76 2.26 12.99 -0.27
C PHE A 76 3.12 14.25 -0.11
N GLU A 77 4.21 14.18 0.65
CA GLU A 77 5.10 15.32 0.89
C GLU A 77 6.28 15.38 -0.10
N ARG A 78 6.41 14.39 -0.98
CA ARG A 78 7.49 14.34 -1.97
C ARG A 78 7.19 15.19 -3.19
N ASN A 79 8.23 15.89 -3.71
CA ASN A 79 8.20 16.63 -4.98
C ASN A 79 6.93 17.47 -5.15
N ASP A 80 6.63 18.31 -4.14
CA ASP A 80 5.45 19.18 -4.13
C ASP A 80 4.14 18.40 -4.39
N ASN A 81 3.97 17.31 -3.65
CA ASN A 81 2.81 16.42 -3.72
C ASN A 81 2.54 15.87 -5.14
N ILE A 82 3.59 15.43 -5.82
CA ILE A 82 3.49 14.83 -7.16
C ILE A 82 2.51 13.63 -7.17
N LEU A 83 2.42 12.89 -6.06
CA LEU A 83 1.53 11.75 -5.92
C LEU A 83 0.05 12.16 -6.13
N ALA A 84 -0.42 13.20 -5.45
CA ALA A 84 -1.79 13.69 -5.60
C ALA A 84 -2.02 14.32 -6.99
N LYS A 85 -1.01 15.00 -7.56
CA LYS A 85 -1.10 15.58 -8.90
C LYS A 85 -1.28 14.50 -9.98
N GLU A 86 -0.51 13.42 -9.92
CA GLU A 86 -0.68 12.32 -10.87
C GLU A 86 -1.98 11.54 -10.61
N ALA A 87 -2.38 11.38 -9.35
CA ALA A 87 -3.66 10.77 -9.00
C ALA A 87 -4.85 11.57 -9.56
N GLU A 88 -4.83 12.91 -9.47
CA GLU A 88 -5.84 13.79 -10.08
C GLU A 88 -5.90 13.63 -11.59
N LYS A 89 -4.74 13.72 -12.24
CA LYS A 89 -4.59 13.63 -13.70
C LYS A 89 -5.14 12.32 -14.27
N HIS A 90 -4.86 11.20 -13.61
CA HIS A 90 -5.25 9.86 -14.04
C HIS A 90 -6.61 9.41 -13.48
N GLY A 91 -7.20 10.15 -12.55
CA GLY A 91 -8.46 9.79 -11.90
C GLY A 91 -8.33 8.59 -10.97
N PHE A 92 -7.24 8.48 -10.22
CA PHE A 92 -7.01 7.43 -9.24
C PHE A 92 -7.28 7.92 -7.82
N ILE A 93 -7.97 7.14 -7.03
CA ILE A 93 -7.95 7.29 -5.57
C ILE A 93 -6.59 6.77 -5.09
N VAL A 94 -5.95 7.50 -4.17
CA VAL A 94 -4.69 7.07 -3.56
C VAL A 94 -4.85 7.01 -2.05
N VAL A 95 -4.37 5.95 -1.43
CA VAL A 95 -4.38 5.80 0.02
C VAL A 95 -3.02 5.32 0.53
N SER A 96 -2.57 5.91 1.64
CA SER A 96 -1.35 5.52 2.34
C SER A 96 -1.67 5.18 3.79
N PRO A 97 -1.64 3.89 4.19
CA PRO A 97 -1.77 3.47 5.59
C PRO A 97 -0.49 3.78 6.39
N LEU A 98 -0.60 3.89 7.71
CA LEU A 98 0.56 3.97 8.62
C LEU A 98 1.38 2.66 8.60
N GLY A 99 0.73 1.52 8.38
CA GLY A 99 1.38 0.22 8.47
C GLY A 99 1.77 -0.17 9.90
N GLY A 100 0.96 0.20 10.88
CA GLY A 100 1.14 -0.19 12.28
C GLY A 100 2.44 0.32 12.94
N GLY A 101 3.09 1.32 12.34
CA GLY A 101 4.31 1.93 12.88
C GLY A 101 5.61 1.24 12.45
N PRO A 102 6.76 1.71 12.96
CA PRO A 102 8.09 1.39 12.42
C PRO A 102 8.53 -0.08 12.57
N SER A 103 7.90 -0.83 13.46
CA SER A 103 8.28 -2.24 13.73
C SER A 103 7.48 -3.26 12.91
N GLY A 104 6.49 -2.82 12.14
CA GLY A 104 5.55 -3.71 11.48
C GLY A 104 6.00 -4.18 10.10
N GLY A 105 6.66 -3.33 9.33
CA GLY A 105 7.18 -3.65 8.00
C GLY A 105 6.14 -4.23 7.04
N TYR A 106 4.87 -3.83 7.20
CA TYR A 106 3.72 -4.33 6.42
C TYR A 106 3.55 -5.86 6.47
N GLY A 107 4.02 -6.48 7.57
CA GLY A 107 4.02 -7.93 7.74
C GLY A 107 5.18 -8.66 7.04
N ALA A 108 5.97 -7.98 6.21
CA ALA A 108 7.00 -8.60 5.40
C ALA A 108 8.04 -9.34 6.26
N SER A 109 8.26 -10.61 5.96
CA SER A 109 9.22 -11.48 6.64
C SER A 109 10.52 -11.67 5.86
N TYR A 110 10.66 -11.00 4.72
CA TYR A 110 11.83 -11.09 3.86
C TYR A 110 13.05 -10.36 4.42
N ALA A 111 14.22 -10.89 4.13
CA ALA A 111 15.46 -10.19 4.36
C ALA A 111 15.71 -9.16 3.23
N PRO A 112 16.00 -7.88 3.56
CA PRO A 112 16.41 -6.90 2.57
C PRO A 112 17.79 -7.27 2.00
N VAL A 113 18.06 -6.89 0.75
CA VAL A 113 19.39 -6.99 0.16
C VAL A 113 20.00 -5.60 0.09
N PHE A 114 21.05 -5.41 0.88
CA PHE A 114 21.77 -4.14 0.95
C PHE A 114 22.80 -4.00 -0.16
N ALA A 115 23.10 -2.74 -0.53
CA ALA A 115 24.17 -2.43 -1.45
C ALA A 115 25.55 -2.83 -0.89
N PRO A 116 26.53 -3.20 -1.74
CA PRO A 116 27.89 -3.43 -1.29
C PRO A 116 28.44 -2.19 -0.55
N GLY A 117 28.97 -2.41 0.65
CA GLY A 117 29.51 -1.31 1.49
C GLY A 117 28.47 -0.56 2.33
N ALA A 118 27.19 -0.87 2.24
CA ALA A 118 26.17 -0.32 3.13
C ALA A 118 26.53 -0.66 4.59
N ASN A 119 26.52 0.34 5.48
CA ASN A 119 26.75 0.13 6.91
C ASN A 119 25.50 -0.48 7.58
N ARG A 120 25.24 -1.74 7.25
CA ARG A 120 24.10 -2.53 7.76
C ARG A 120 24.55 -3.96 8.02
N PRO A 121 23.98 -4.64 9.02
CA PRO A 121 24.26 -6.05 9.22
C PRO A 121 23.86 -6.86 7.98
N PRO A 122 24.55 -7.95 7.67
CA PRO A 122 24.15 -8.83 6.58
C PRO A 122 22.70 -9.30 6.79
N PRO A 123 21.92 -9.50 5.72
CA PRO A 123 20.56 -9.99 5.83
C PRO A 123 20.55 -11.33 6.55
N ASN A 124 19.72 -11.46 7.57
CA ASN A 124 19.46 -12.77 8.18
C ASN A 124 18.52 -13.53 7.22
N PRO A 125 18.96 -14.61 6.57
CA PRO A 125 18.13 -15.38 5.65
C PRO A 125 17.00 -16.15 6.34
N GLY A 126 17.03 -16.22 7.70
CA GLY A 126 15.92 -16.78 8.47
C GLY A 126 14.67 -15.90 8.38
N ALA A 127 13.52 -16.53 8.23
CA ALA A 127 12.24 -15.82 8.30
C ALA A 127 12.16 -15.02 9.61
N THR A 128 11.93 -13.72 9.51
CA THR A 128 11.72 -12.89 10.70
C THR A 128 10.45 -13.38 11.40
N PRO A 129 10.48 -13.67 12.70
CA PRO A 129 9.33 -14.20 13.41
C PRO A 129 8.10 -13.32 13.25
N GLU A 130 6.94 -13.93 13.13
CA GLU A 130 5.68 -13.23 13.16
C GLU A 130 5.45 -12.64 14.55
N THR A 131 5.19 -11.32 14.61
CA THR A 131 4.93 -10.59 15.85
C THR A 131 3.56 -9.93 15.82
N PRO A 132 2.95 -9.59 16.98
CA PRO A 132 1.71 -8.80 17.00
C PRO A 132 1.82 -7.49 16.19
N ALA A 133 2.94 -6.78 16.26
CA ALA A 133 3.18 -5.56 15.50
C ALA A 133 3.15 -5.81 13.98
N ARG A 134 3.71 -6.92 13.50
CA ARG A 134 3.67 -7.30 12.09
C ARG A 134 2.27 -7.62 11.62
N ARG A 135 1.49 -8.36 12.42
CA ARG A 135 0.09 -8.66 12.11
C ARG A 135 -0.78 -7.40 12.04
N ILE A 136 -0.58 -6.46 12.98
CA ILE A 136 -1.26 -5.16 12.93
C ILE A 136 -0.87 -4.40 11.66
N SER A 137 0.42 -4.33 11.36
CA SER A 137 0.95 -3.62 10.19
C SER A 137 0.40 -4.15 8.87
N GLU A 138 0.33 -5.47 8.71
CA GLU A 138 -0.25 -6.14 7.57
C GLU A 138 -1.75 -5.89 7.46
N SER A 139 -2.48 -6.12 8.56
CA SER A 139 -3.94 -5.95 8.57
C SER A 139 -4.36 -4.48 8.40
N ASP A 140 -3.55 -3.51 8.82
CA ASP A 140 -3.79 -2.09 8.60
C ASP A 140 -3.86 -1.77 7.10
N VAL A 141 -2.91 -2.27 6.29
CA VAL A 141 -2.95 -2.11 4.84
C VAL A 141 -4.24 -2.65 4.23
N MET A 142 -4.62 -3.85 4.65
CA MET A 142 -5.82 -4.50 4.11
C MET A 142 -7.10 -3.78 4.54
N MET A 143 -7.20 -3.38 5.81
CA MET A 143 -8.36 -2.67 6.32
C MET A 143 -8.54 -1.29 5.68
N VAL A 144 -7.46 -0.51 5.53
CA VAL A 144 -7.50 0.79 4.86
C VAL A 144 -7.89 0.62 3.38
N THR A 145 -7.36 -0.41 2.71
CA THR A 145 -7.73 -0.74 1.32
C THR A 145 -9.22 -1.05 1.19
N GLU A 146 -9.76 -1.93 2.06
CA GLU A 146 -11.19 -2.32 1.99
C GLU A 146 -12.12 -1.16 2.35
N ARG A 147 -11.82 -0.42 3.42
CA ARG A 147 -12.59 0.78 3.80
C ARG A 147 -12.66 1.79 2.66
N THR A 148 -11.53 2.07 2.02
CA THR A 148 -11.49 2.98 0.87
C THR A 148 -12.31 2.43 -0.30
N ALA A 149 -12.19 1.13 -0.56
CA ALA A 149 -12.91 0.51 -1.67
C ALA A 149 -14.44 0.50 -1.46
N GLU A 150 -14.90 0.30 -0.23
CA GLU A 150 -16.32 0.34 0.13
C GLU A 150 -16.87 1.77 0.10
N GLU A 151 -16.16 2.71 0.73
CA GLU A 151 -16.60 4.10 0.86
C GLU A 151 -16.73 4.81 -0.49
N TYR A 152 -15.77 4.59 -1.39
CA TYR A 152 -15.68 5.30 -2.67
C TYR A 152 -16.09 4.47 -3.89
N GLY A 153 -16.51 3.22 -3.70
CA GLY A 153 -16.94 2.36 -4.81
C GLY A 153 -15.79 2.05 -5.78
N VAL A 154 -14.64 1.59 -5.26
CA VAL A 154 -13.45 1.30 -6.07
C VAL A 154 -13.69 0.16 -7.07
N ASP A 155 -13.19 0.32 -8.29
CA ASP A 155 -13.12 -0.75 -9.29
C ASP A 155 -12.15 -1.85 -8.82
N ARG A 156 -12.69 -2.96 -8.36
CA ARG A 156 -11.93 -4.11 -7.83
C ARG A 156 -10.97 -4.73 -8.86
N LYS A 157 -11.14 -4.44 -10.16
CA LYS A 157 -10.23 -4.85 -11.23
C LYS A 157 -9.11 -3.84 -11.50
N ARG A 158 -9.02 -2.78 -10.68
CA ARG A 158 -8.00 -1.74 -10.79
C ARG A 158 -7.53 -1.30 -9.41
N ILE A 159 -7.05 -2.26 -8.61
CA ILE A 159 -6.40 -1.99 -7.32
C ILE A 159 -4.92 -2.31 -7.48
N TYR A 160 -4.08 -1.33 -7.18
CA TYR A 160 -2.63 -1.38 -7.35
C TYR A 160 -1.92 -1.17 -6.02
N LEU A 161 -0.74 -1.73 -5.89
CA LEU A 161 0.08 -1.60 -4.69
C LEU A 161 1.48 -1.15 -5.06
N MET A 162 1.99 -0.11 -4.43
CA MET A 162 3.36 0.34 -4.61
C MET A 162 3.99 0.77 -3.29
N GLY A 163 5.32 0.85 -3.26
CA GLY A 163 6.02 1.33 -2.08
C GLY A 163 7.51 1.44 -2.27
N ASN A 164 8.14 2.24 -1.42
CA ASN A 164 9.58 2.50 -1.46
C ASN A 164 10.29 1.86 -0.26
N SER A 165 11.48 1.28 -0.46
CA SER A 165 12.34 0.73 0.59
C SER A 165 11.60 -0.35 1.42
N MET A 166 11.35 -0.12 2.71
CA MET A 166 10.50 -0.98 3.53
C MET A 166 9.12 -1.22 2.86
N GLY A 167 8.53 -0.19 2.26
CA GLY A 167 7.27 -0.30 1.52
C GLY A 167 7.39 -1.16 0.25
N SER A 168 8.55 -1.20 -0.40
CA SER A 168 8.83 -2.14 -1.51
C SER A 168 8.77 -3.58 -1.03
N MET A 169 9.42 -3.90 0.09
CA MET A 169 9.34 -5.24 0.68
C MET A 169 7.91 -5.62 1.09
N GLY A 170 7.17 -4.65 1.64
CA GLY A 170 5.74 -4.81 1.92
C GLY A 170 4.92 -5.08 0.67
N THR A 171 5.18 -4.36 -0.43
CA THR A 171 4.54 -4.55 -1.73
C THR A 171 4.75 -5.97 -2.25
N LEU A 172 6.00 -6.45 -2.24
CA LEU A 172 6.34 -7.80 -2.68
C LEU A 172 5.68 -8.88 -1.79
N TYR A 173 5.70 -8.69 -0.47
CA TYR A 173 5.10 -9.61 0.48
C TYR A 173 3.58 -9.70 0.33
N LEU A 174 2.89 -8.56 0.30
CA LEU A 174 1.44 -8.51 0.21
C LEU A 174 0.93 -9.00 -1.14
N ALA A 175 1.68 -8.78 -2.23
CA ALA A 175 1.36 -9.36 -3.53
C ALA A 175 1.36 -10.88 -3.48
N GLN A 176 2.36 -11.48 -2.84
CA GLN A 176 2.49 -12.92 -2.70
C GLN A 176 1.43 -13.53 -1.77
N LYS A 177 1.12 -12.84 -0.68
CA LYS A 177 0.19 -13.32 0.34
C LYS A 177 -1.27 -13.19 -0.08
N TYR A 178 -1.64 -12.07 -0.68
CA TYR A 178 -3.03 -11.76 -1.06
C TYR A 178 -3.23 -11.87 -2.57
N GLN A 179 -3.09 -13.09 -3.08
CA GLN A 179 -3.21 -13.41 -4.50
C GLN A 179 -4.56 -12.95 -5.07
N GLY A 180 -4.52 -12.32 -6.23
CA GLY A 180 -5.72 -11.79 -6.90
C GLY A 180 -6.27 -10.48 -6.34
N LYS A 181 -5.66 -9.93 -5.25
CA LYS A 181 -6.08 -8.64 -4.70
C LYS A 181 -5.55 -7.45 -5.49
N TRP A 182 -4.32 -7.56 -5.98
CA TRP A 182 -3.59 -6.48 -6.65
C TRP A 182 -3.51 -6.76 -8.14
N CYS A 183 -3.80 -5.77 -8.99
CA CYS A 183 -3.74 -5.94 -10.43
C CYS A 183 -2.33 -5.79 -10.98
N ALA A 184 -1.61 -4.80 -10.49
CA ALA A 184 -0.19 -4.64 -10.74
C ALA A 184 0.49 -4.05 -9.51
N ILE A 185 1.82 -4.16 -9.45
CA ILE A 185 2.63 -3.68 -8.34
C ILE A 185 3.76 -2.77 -8.80
N GLY A 186 4.19 -1.86 -7.88
CA GLY A 186 5.29 -0.91 -8.10
C GLY A 186 6.32 -0.92 -6.96
N PRO A 187 7.13 -1.95 -6.78
CA PRO A 187 8.20 -1.95 -5.77
C PRO A 187 9.36 -1.06 -6.19
N SER A 188 9.84 -0.20 -5.26
CA SER A 188 10.93 0.75 -5.48
C SER A 188 12.02 0.67 -4.42
N ASP A 189 13.29 0.63 -4.82
CA ASP A 189 14.49 0.76 -3.97
C ASP A 189 14.51 -0.17 -2.74
N GLY A 190 13.96 -1.37 -2.84
CA GLY A 190 13.87 -2.29 -1.71
C GLY A 190 13.72 -3.75 -2.14
N PRO A 191 14.75 -4.35 -2.76
CA PRO A 191 14.70 -5.75 -3.15
C PRO A 191 14.76 -6.65 -1.91
N VAL A 192 14.14 -7.81 -2.05
CA VAL A 192 14.32 -8.95 -1.14
C VAL A 192 15.30 -9.93 -1.77
N VAL A 193 15.75 -10.92 -1.00
CA VAL A 193 16.64 -11.97 -1.53
C VAL A 193 15.93 -12.68 -2.69
N PRO A 194 16.40 -12.56 -3.94
CA PRO A 194 15.67 -13.03 -5.12
C PRO A 194 15.36 -14.54 -5.07
N SER A 195 16.31 -15.35 -4.58
CA SER A 195 16.14 -16.81 -4.47
C SER A 195 15.14 -17.26 -3.40
N SER A 196 14.72 -16.36 -2.49
CA SER A 196 13.73 -16.65 -1.45
C SER A 196 12.31 -16.23 -1.83
N TYR A 197 12.13 -15.57 -2.99
CA TYR A 197 10.83 -15.09 -3.43
C TYR A 197 10.10 -16.14 -4.27
N GLU A 198 8.84 -16.43 -3.95
CA GLU A 198 8.01 -17.44 -4.63
C GLU A 198 7.29 -16.80 -5.84
N TYR A 199 7.95 -16.73 -6.99
CA TYR A 199 7.47 -16.04 -8.20
C TYR A 199 6.18 -16.63 -8.78
N ASP A 200 5.95 -17.91 -8.62
CA ASP A 200 4.74 -18.61 -9.06
C ASP A 200 3.48 -18.10 -8.37
N ARG A 201 3.61 -17.61 -7.15
CA ARG A 201 2.48 -17.05 -6.39
C ARG A 201 2.01 -15.68 -6.87
N VAL A 202 2.76 -15.00 -7.72
CA VAL A 202 2.45 -13.66 -8.24
C VAL A 202 2.17 -13.65 -9.75
N THR A 203 2.06 -14.80 -10.39
CA THR A 203 1.75 -14.93 -11.81
C THR A 203 0.34 -14.44 -12.19
N TYR A 204 -0.51 -14.18 -11.23
CA TYR A 204 -1.83 -13.57 -11.41
C TYR A 204 -1.75 -12.05 -11.72
N LEU A 205 -0.60 -11.40 -11.44
CA LEU A 205 -0.42 -9.97 -11.71
C LEU A 205 -0.47 -9.70 -13.21
N SER A 206 -1.18 -8.66 -13.60
CA SER A 206 -1.16 -8.17 -14.98
C SER A 206 0.15 -7.47 -15.33
N GLY A 207 0.91 -7.00 -14.32
CA GLY A 207 2.23 -6.43 -14.52
C GLY A 207 2.93 -6.01 -13.23
N ALA A 208 4.22 -5.72 -13.35
CA ALA A 208 5.05 -5.16 -12.29
C ALA A 208 5.96 -4.06 -12.84
N ILE A 209 6.02 -2.91 -12.18
CA ILE A 209 6.98 -1.84 -12.49
C ILE A 209 7.96 -1.69 -11.34
N PHE A 210 9.21 -2.09 -11.57
CA PHE A 210 10.30 -1.89 -10.61
C PHE A 210 10.98 -0.56 -10.87
N VAL A 211 11.34 0.14 -9.80
CA VAL A 211 12.10 1.39 -9.85
C VAL A 211 13.32 1.25 -8.95
N HIS A 212 14.49 1.72 -9.39
CA HIS A 212 15.69 1.75 -8.55
C HIS A 212 16.66 2.82 -9.02
N GLY A 213 17.19 3.59 -8.07
CA GLY A 213 18.22 4.56 -8.34
C GLY A 213 19.61 3.90 -8.53
N ASP A 214 20.34 4.25 -9.57
CA ASP A 214 21.66 3.65 -9.86
C ASP A 214 22.77 4.14 -8.90
N HIS A 215 22.52 5.20 -8.13
CA HIS A 215 23.34 5.68 -7.01
C HIS A 215 22.74 5.34 -5.63
N ASP A 216 21.90 4.31 -5.54
CA ASP A 216 21.42 3.81 -4.25
C ASP A 216 22.57 3.11 -3.49
N THR A 217 23.01 3.73 -2.40
CA THR A 217 24.08 3.22 -1.54
C THR A 217 23.56 2.34 -0.40
N LEU A 218 22.23 2.18 -0.28
CA LEU A 218 21.61 1.41 0.80
C LEU A 218 21.06 0.07 0.32
N ALA A 219 20.23 0.07 -0.73
CA ALA A 219 19.63 -1.14 -1.29
C ALA A 219 20.37 -1.59 -2.58
N SER A 220 20.43 -2.90 -2.80
CA SER A 220 21.17 -3.46 -3.94
C SER A 220 20.35 -3.36 -5.24
N ILE A 221 20.79 -2.54 -6.17
CA ILE A 221 20.22 -2.49 -7.53
C ILE A 221 20.42 -3.81 -8.28
N ASP A 222 21.53 -4.53 -8.05
CA ASP A 222 21.78 -5.81 -8.71
C ASP A 222 20.76 -6.86 -8.28
N ALA A 223 20.36 -6.87 -6.99
CA ALA A 223 19.29 -7.74 -6.54
C ALA A 223 17.94 -7.35 -7.19
N THR A 224 17.67 -6.07 -7.40
CA THR A 224 16.49 -5.63 -8.15
C THR A 224 16.54 -6.09 -9.61
N ARG A 225 17.67 -6.01 -10.28
CA ARG A 225 17.87 -6.52 -11.65
C ARG A 225 17.59 -8.03 -11.74
N GLU A 226 18.07 -8.79 -10.76
CA GLU A 226 17.80 -10.23 -10.67
C GLU A 226 16.33 -10.52 -10.45
N MET A 227 15.65 -9.80 -9.55
CA MET A 227 14.20 -9.93 -9.36
C MET A 227 13.43 -9.62 -10.62
N VAL A 228 13.75 -8.54 -11.34
CA VAL A 228 13.12 -8.17 -12.61
C VAL A 228 13.24 -9.29 -13.65
N GLN A 229 14.42 -9.89 -13.78
CA GLN A 229 14.62 -11.04 -14.66
C GLN A 229 13.76 -12.23 -14.26
N SER A 230 13.66 -12.50 -12.97
CA SER A 230 12.87 -13.61 -12.44
C SER A 230 11.36 -13.40 -12.61
N PHE A 231 10.86 -12.17 -12.45
CA PHE A 231 9.47 -11.80 -12.77
C PHE A 231 9.16 -12.02 -14.26
N ARG A 232 10.06 -11.58 -15.16
CA ARG A 232 9.92 -11.82 -16.61
C ARG A 232 9.94 -13.30 -16.95
N LYS A 233 10.83 -14.07 -16.32
CA LYS A 233 10.92 -15.51 -16.49
C LYS A 233 9.65 -16.25 -16.02
N ALA A 234 8.99 -15.73 -14.99
CA ALA A 234 7.70 -16.21 -14.52
C ALA A 234 6.51 -15.80 -15.41
N GLY A 235 6.76 -15.09 -16.51
CA GLY A 235 5.72 -14.68 -17.47
C GLY A 235 4.97 -13.40 -17.08
N ILE A 236 5.44 -12.65 -16.09
CA ILE A 236 4.81 -11.41 -15.66
C ILE A 236 5.35 -10.25 -16.52
N GLU A 237 4.47 -9.44 -17.12
CA GLU A 237 4.88 -8.21 -17.81
C GLU A 237 5.60 -7.29 -16.83
N THR A 238 6.90 -7.07 -17.05
CA THR A 238 7.74 -6.38 -16.08
C THR A 238 8.52 -5.24 -16.72
N LYS A 239 8.22 -4.02 -16.30
CA LYS A 239 8.98 -2.82 -16.61
C LYS A 239 10.02 -2.59 -15.51
N PHE A 240 11.23 -2.20 -15.90
CA PHE A 240 12.26 -1.74 -14.98
C PHE A 240 12.71 -0.33 -15.35
N VAL A 241 12.69 0.56 -14.37
CA VAL A 241 13.15 1.95 -14.49
C VAL A 241 14.36 2.11 -13.59
N GLU A 242 15.54 2.10 -14.19
CA GLU A 242 16.78 2.53 -13.54
C GLU A 242 16.85 4.05 -13.62
N VAL A 243 16.80 4.71 -12.46
CA VAL A 243 16.84 6.16 -12.39
C VAL A 243 18.28 6.60 -12.34
N LYS A 244 18.74 7.27 -13.42
CA LYS A 244 20.10 7.77 -13.53
C LYS A 244 20.38 8.80 -12.42
N ASP A 245 21.52 8.66 -11.76
CA ASP A 245 21.95 9.46 -10.60
C ASP A 245 20.94 9.42 -9.43
N GLY A 246 19.98 8.47 -9.47
CA GLY A 246 18.94 8.29 -8.48
C GLY A 246 19.47 7.70 -7.18
N THR A 247 18.96 8.19 -6.06
CA THR A 247 19.32 7.72 -4.72
C THR A 247 18.19 6.92 -4.08
N HIS A 248 18.45 6.28 -2.97
CA HIS A 248 17.48 5.42 -2.22
C HIS A 248 16.11 6.04 -1.96
N THR A 249 16.02 7.36 -1.77
CA THR A 249 14.75 8.00 -1.37
C THR A 249 14.15 8.92 -2.42
N GLY A 250 14.88 9.25 -3.48
CA GLY A 250 14.46 10.20 -4.51
C GLY A 250 13.81 9.54 -5.73
N SER A 251 14.32 8.40 -6.12
CA SER A 251 14.06 7.76 -7.41
C SER A 251 12.57 7.50 -7.70
N TRP A 252 11.81 7.01 -6.73
CA TRP A 252 10.43 6.59 -6.97
C TRP A 252 9.48 7.77 -7.28
N ALA A 253 9.71 8.93 -6.64
CA ALA A 253 8.84 10.09 -6.82
C ALA A 253 9.00 10.72 -8.22
N ASP A 254 10.22 10.70 -8.76
CA ASP A 254 10.52 11.27 -10.08
C ASP A 254 9.87 10.47 -11.22
N VAL A 255 9.58 9.20 -11.01
CA VAL A 255 9.00 8.30 -12.01
C VAL A 255 7.51 8.03 -11.82
N LEU A 256 6.85 8.70 -10.85
CA LEU A 256 5.41 8.54 -10.61
C LEU A 256 4.56 8.73 -11.87
N PRO A 257 4.79 9.72 -12.76
CA PRO A 257 4.03 9.82 -14.00
C PRO A 257 4.03 8.51 -14.81
N GLY A 258 5.22 7.94 -15.02
CA GLY A 258 5.35 6.67 -15.76
C GLY A 258 4.83 5.46 -15.00
N THR A 259 4.73 5.53 -13.67
CA THR A 259 4.13 4.48 -12.83
C THR A 259 2.60 4.51 -12.94
N PHE A 260 1.98 5.68 -12.93
CA PHE A 260 0.54 5.83 -13.15
C PHE A 260 0.13 5.43 -14.57
N ASP A 261 0.90 5.83 -15.60
CA ASP A 261 0.70 5.35 -16.99
C ASP A 261 0.73 3.81 -17.06
N PHE A 262 1.69 3.19 -16.34
CA PHE A 262 1.80 1.74 -16.28
C PHE A 262 0.56 1.10 -15.62
N PHE A 263 0.10 1.64 -14.50
CA PHE A 263 -1.08 1.12 -13.82
C PHE A 263 -2.36 1.28 -14.66
N ASP A 264 -2.52 2.38 -15.38
CA ASP A 264 -3.66 2.58 -16.28
C ASP A 264 -3.74 1.50 -17.38
N ALA A 265 -2.59 1.05 -17.88
CA ALA A 265 -2.50 0.02 -18.90
C ALA A 265 -2.77 -1.40 -18.37
N HIS A 266 -2.76 -1.63 -17.04
CA HIS A 266 -2.83 -2.94 -16.42
C HIS A 266 -4.09 -3.11 -15.58
N ARG A 267 -4.97 -4.04 -15.97
CA ARG A 267 -6.19 -4.43 -15.24
C ARG A 267 -6.18 -5.90 -14.89
N CYS A 268 -6.79 -6.27 -13.76
CA CYS A 268 -6.96 -7.67 -13.38
C CYS A 268 -7.84 -8.42 -14.39
N GLY A 269 -7.51 -9.69 -14.64
CA GLY A 269 -8.36 -10.60 -15.41
C GLY A 269 -8.18 -10.46 -16.93
N ARG A 270 -6.95 -10.21 -17.37
CA ARG A 270 -6.55 -10.49 -18.76
C ARG A 270 -6.20 -11.96 -18.93
#